data_2bdcf376410dd4a0616aedf5f6b705d6
#
_entry.id   2bdcf376410dd4a0616aedf5f6b705d6
#
_cell.length_a   1.000
_cell.length_b   1.000
_cell.length_c   1.000
_cell.angle_alpha   90.00
_cell.angle_beta   90.00
_cell.angle_gamma   90.00
#
_symmetry.space_group_name_H-M   'P 1'
#
loop_
_entity.id
_entity.type
_entity.pdbx_description
1 polymer ?
#
loop_
_entity_poly.entity_id
_entity_poly.type
_entity_poly.pdbx_seq_one_letter_code
_entity_poly.pdbx_strand_id
1 'polypeptide(L)'
;RGFYNACGHRAARLVWDNSSQDSFFCPYHGWQWGLDGMLESCPDQDDFPQGDPVGKATLVEVRVDTWAGLVWYTMDNDAPGLMKYLEPTPELYKGHQFDKAVRVHWIRVELDANWKFWSDNFNESYHTRTVHPQVPPIIDQDHFTSRYEMFPMGHNRIVQMGRPSLRDRLPEGQPHPFDEQLRAWDLDPDSYPDFETKAMQGWLDLKAAKRKLWKEKGFLHYENLSDEDLTESPFGVLFPNVAIAPGADSFLVWRWEPHPTDPEKCFFDQWTMAYPVEGMEAFVNRTARNTMELKEAELDFRVYGDGSSVQDLSDQVVFQDWQLTQGQRTGWHSRGYQEPYFAAQETRVHRFHEVLNDYLSGNPPGRE
;
A
#
# COMPACT_ATOMS: atom_id res chain seq x y z
N ARG A 1 11.46 -1.98 18.99
CA ARG A 1 12.02 -3.35 18.90
C ARG A 1 10.90 -4.33 18.58
N GLY A 2 11.25 -5.45 17.95
CA GLY A 2 10.34 -6.55 17.63
C GLY A 2 10.88 -7.86 18.20
N PHE A 3 9.98 -8.72 18.67
CA PHE A 3 10.33 -10.05 19.20
C PHE A 3 9.34 -11.08 18.68
N TYR A 4 9.78 -12.32 18.55
CA TYR A 4 8.84 -13.42 18.38
C TYR A 4 7.91 -13.50 19.59
N ASN A 5 6.62 -13.54 19.38
CA ASN A 5 5.62 -13.60 20.44
C ASN A 5 5.56 -15.00 21.07
N ALA A 6 6.67 -15.40 21.66
CA ALA A 6 6.87 -16.72 22.27
C ALA A 6 7.83 -16.62 23.46
N CYS A 7 7.39 -17.07 24.63
CA CYS A 7 8.21 -17.14 25.83
C CYS A 7 9.43 -18.04 25.59
N GLY A 8 10.63 -17.55 25.91
CA GLY A 8 11.88 -18.31 25.77
C GLY A 8 11.97 -19.58 26.61
N HIS A 9 11.07 -19.78 27.58
CA HIS A 9 11.05 -21.00 28.40
C HIS A 9 10.40 -22.18 27.65
N ARG A 10 9.09 -22.10 27.32
CA ARG A 10 8.32 -23.19 26.69
C ARG A 10 7.33 -22.66 25.65
N ALA A 11 7.71 -21.62 24.91
CA ALA A 11 7.04 -21.07 23.75
C ALA A 11 5.58 -20.60 23.97
N ALA A 12 5.15 -20.38 25.23
CA ALA A 12 3.83 -19.81 25.48
C ALA A 12 3.75 -18.40 24.87
N ARG A 13 2.59 -18.07 24.29
CA ARG A 13 2.33 -16.73 23.75
C ARG A 13 2.31 -15.70 24.87
N LEU A 14 2.99 -14.56 24.68
CA LEU A 14 3.15 -13.50 25.69
C LEU A 14 2.11 -12.40 25.55
N VAL A 15 1.77 -12.01 24.32
CA VAL A 15 0.86 -10.91 24.04
C VAL A 15 -0.25 -11.38 23.13
N TRP A 16 -1.51 -11.07 23.47
CA TRP A 16 -2.70 -11.49 22.72
C TRP A 16 -3.30 -10.35 21.90
N ASP A 17 -3.25 -9.13 22.48
CA ASP A 17 -3.87 -7.94 21.90
C ASP A 17 -2.96 -6.73 22.10
N ASN A 18 -3.33 -5.60 21.49
CA ASN A 18 -2.66 -4.33 21.73
C ASN A 18 -2.80 -3.94 23.21
N SER A 19 -1.69 -3.61 23.83
CA SER A 19 -1.66 -3.24 25.24
C SER A 19 -0.55 -2.23 25.52
N SER A 20 -0.66 -1.54 26.66
CA SER A 20 0.41 -0.72 27.22
C SER A 20 0.83 -1.37 28.54
N GLN A 21 2.10 -1.79 28.61
CA GLN A 21 2.64 -2.50 29.77
C GLN A 21 4.15 -2.26 29.87
N ASP A 22 4.68 -2.39 31.10
CA ASP A 22 6.11 -2.15 31.36
C ASP A 22 6.97 -3.41 31.14
N SER A 23 6.35 -4.60 31.01
CA SER A 23 7.02 -5.86 30.80
C SER A 23 6.06 -6.88 30.16
N PHE A 24 6.60 -7.97 29.60
CA PHE A 24 5.83 -9.09 29.09
C PHE A 24 5.76 -10.20 30.13
N PHE A 25 4.57 -10.54 30.59
CA PHE A 25 4.36 -11.61 31.57
C PHE A 25 3.89 -12.90 30.87
N CYS A 26 4.60 -13.99 31.14
CA CYS A 26 4.22 -15.30 30.64
C CYS A 26 3.19 -15.96 31.54
N PRO A 27 1.96 -16.21 31.10
CA PRO A 27 0.92 -16.75 31.96
C PRO A 27 1.11 -18.23 32.30
N TYR A 28 2.10 -18.90 31.67
CA TYR A 28 2.32 -20.33 31.90
C TYR A 28 3.14 -20.61 33.17
N HIS A 29 4.30 -19.98 33.32
CA HIS A 29 5.18 -20.21 34.48
C HIS A 29 5.64 -18.92 35.17
N GLY A 30 4.98 -17.78 34.89
CA GLY A 30 5.27 -16.53 35.57
C GLY A 30 6.58 -15.86 35.18
N TRP A 31 7.21 -16.25 34.07
CA TRP A 31 8.41 -15.57 33.58
C TRP A 31 8.07 -14.14 33.12
N GLN A 32 8.85 -13.19 33.59
CA GLN A 32 8.66 -11.77 33.22
C GLN A 32 9.84 -11.27 32.39
N TRP A 33 9.53 -10.71 31.24
CA TRP A 33 10.48 -10.22 30.26
C TRP A 33 10.38 -8.71 30.15
N GLY A 34 11.50 -8.02 30.21
CA GLY A 34 11.56 -6.58 29.97
C GLY A 34 11.22 -6.23 28.50
N LEU A 35 10.91 -4.95 28.26
CA LEU A 35 10.68 -4.42 26.93
C LEU A 35 11.93 -4.44 26.03
N ASP A 36 13.08 -4.68 26.63
CA ASP A 36 14.35 -4.94 25.92
C ASP A 36 14.54 -6.41 25.55
N GLY A 37 13.61 -7.29 25.96
CA GLY A 37 13.63 -8.72 25.72
C GLY A 37 14.43 -9.54 26.72
N MET A 38 15.07 -8.92 27.74
CA MET A 38 15.79 -9.66 28.79
C MET A 38 14.82 -10.28 29.79
N LEU A 39 15.16 -11.45 30.32
CA LEU A 39 14.44 -12.03 31.45
C LEU A 39 14.75 -11.26 32.73
N GLU A 40 13.72 -10.64 33.31
CA GLU A 40 13.82 -9.84 34.54
C GLU A 40 13.57 -10.67 35.81
N SER A 41 12.64 -11.63 35.73
CA SER A 41 12.33 -12.50 36.86
C SER A 41 11.70 -13.82 36.41
N CYS A 42 11.88 -14.86 37.21
CA CYS A 42 11.16 -16.13 37.12
C CYS A 42 10.99 -16.73 38.51
N PRO A 43 9.96 -17.57 38.74
CA PRO A 43 9.85 -18.34 39.97
C PRO A 43 11.02 -19.32 40.12
N ASP A 44 11.41 -19.58 41.35
CA ASP A 44 12.40 -20.60 41.73
C ASP A 44 13.70 -20.52 40.88
N GLN A 45 14.21 -19.31 40.69
CA GLN A 45 15.35 -19.05 39.80
C GLN A 45 16.62 -19.81 40.15
N ASP A 46 16.73 -20.32 41.41
CA ASP A 46 17.84 -21.13 41.88
C ASP A 46 17.70 -22.63 41.53
N ASP A 47 16.54 -23.06 41.01
CA ASP A 47 16.26 -24.49 40.69
C ASP A 47 16.68 -24.89 39.27
N PHE A 48 17.38 -24.03 38.54
CA PHE A 48 17.83 -24.32 37.18
C PHE A 48 19.23 -24.98 37.18
N PRO A 49 19.38 -26.24 36.72
CA PRO A 49 20.68 -26.90 36.66
C PRO A 49 21.71 -26.17 35.78
N GLN A 50 21.24 -25.35 34.82
CA GLN A 50 22.07 -24.52 33.94
C GLN A 50 22.50 -23.20 34.61
N GLY A 51 22.04 -22.96 35.86
CA GLY A 51 22.18 -21.70 36.60
C GLY A 51 21.07 -20.72 36.36
N ASP A 52 20.98 -19.74 37.23
CA ASP A 52 19.98 -18.68 37.18
C ASP A 52 19.84 -18.05 35.77
N PRO A 53 18.65 -18.10 35.16
CA PRO A 53 18.43 -17.57 33.82
C PRO A 53 18.19 -16.04 33.80
N VAL A 54 17.92 -15.41 34.95
CA VAL A 54 17.62 -13.98 35.04
C VAL A 54 18.82 -13.15 34.59
N GLY A 55 18.59 -12.16 33.74
CA GLY A 55 19.63 -11.33 33.13
C GLY A 55 20.51 -12.04 32.09
N LYS A 56 20.20 -13.30 31.73
CA LYS A 56 20.92 -14.09 30.71
C LYS A 56 20.03 -14.55 29.55
N ALA A 57 18.82 -15.03 29.89
CA ALA A 57 17.86 -15.45 28.86
C ALA A 57 17.25 -14.19 28.17
N THR A 58 17.07 -14.31 26.87
CA THR A 58 16.48 -13.24 26.03
C THR A 58 15.38 -13.79 25.15
N LEU A 59 14.39 -12.96 24.83
CA LEU A 59 13.47 -13.21 23.73
C LEU A 59 14.23 -13.15 22.40
N VAL A 60 13.79 -13.95 21.43
CA VAL A 60 14.36 -13.92 20.09
C VAL A 60 13.87 -12.67 19.36
N GLU A 61 14.81 -11.82 18.96
CA GLU A 61 14.52 -10.56 18.30
C GLU A 61 14.16 -10.74 16.83
N VAL A 62 13.22 -9.92 16.36
CA VAL A 62 12.90 -9.73 14.94
C VAL A 62 13.36 -8.34 14.57
N ARG A 63 14.07 -8.20 13.46
CA ARG A 63 14.51 -6.89 12.98
C ARG A 63 13.32 -6.07 12.52
N VAL A 64 13.17 -4.89 13.12
CA VAL A 64 12.12 -3.93 12.77
C VAL A 64 12.70 -2.55 12.54
N ASP A 65 12.08 -1.79 11.68
CA ASP A 65 12.37 -0.39 11.43
C ASP A 65 11.09 0.32 10.98
N THR A 66 11.12 1.65 10.81
CA THR A 66 9.95 2.45 10.44
C THR A 66 10.23 3.31 9.23
N TRP A 67 9.25 3.37 8.32
CA TRP A 67 9.23 4.31 7.21
C TRP A 67 7.78 4.59 6.81
N ALA A 68 7.49 5.81 6.41
CA ALA A 68 6.16 6.27 5.97
C ALA A 68 5.03 6.07 7.01
N GLY A 69 5.34 6.14 8.32
CA GLY A 69 4.39 5.87 9.40
C GLY A 69 4.06 4.40 9.60
N LEU A 70 4.70 3.50 8.83
CA LEU A 70 4.52 2.05 8.90
C LEU A 70 5.68 1.38 9.62
N VAL A 71 5.37 0.28 10.33
CA VAL A 71 6.37 -0.59 10.93
C VAL A 71 6.69 -1.72 9.94
N TRP A 72 7.96 -1.85 9.61
CA TRP A 72 8.50 -2.86 8.72
C TRP A 72 9.27 -3.89 9.52
N TYR A 73 9.20 -5.15 9.13
CA TYR A 73 9.99 -6.20 9.76
C TYR A 73 10.57 -7.17 8.73
N THR A 74 11.67 -7.82 9.11
CA THR A 74 12.23 -8.95 8.37
C THR A 74 12.68 -10.05 9.34
N MET A 75 12.45 -11.29 8.95
CA MET A 75 12.95 -12.46 9.65
C MET A 75 14.34 -12.90 9.16
N ASP A 76 14.83 -12.25 8.11
CA ASP A 76 16.18 -12.49 7.57
C ASP A 76 17.19 -11.55 8.26
N ASN A 77 18.06 -12.12 9.07
CA ASN A 77 19.08 -11.38 9.80
C ASN A 77 20.16 -10.79 8.88
N ASP A 78 20.33 -11.34 7.68
CA ASP A 78 21.32 -10.92 6.69
C ASP A 78 20.75 -9.91 5.69
N ALA A 79 19.44 -9.60 5.78
CA ALA A 79 18.82 -8.59 4.93
C ALA A 79 19.47 -7.22 5.13
N PRO A 80 19.56 -6.37 4.09
CA PRO A 80 20.00 -4.99 4.24
C PRO A 80 19.11 -4.22 5.21
N GLY A 81 19.60 -3.10 5.76
CA GLY A 81 18.78 -2.19 6.55
C GLY A 81 17.62 -1.63 5.73
N LEU A 82 16.48 -1.31 6.38
CA LEU A 82 15.25 -0.92 5.71
C LEU A 82 15.45 0.20 4.68
N MET A 83 16.13 1.27 5.05
CA MET A 83 16.33 2.43 4.16
C MET A 83 17.15 2.06 2.92
N LYS A 84 18.12 1.15 3.07
CA LYS A 84 18.90 0.62 1.95
C LYS A 84 18.06 -0.30 1.07
N TYR A 85 17.22 -1.13 1.69
CA TYR A 85 16.30 -2.01 0.98
C TYR A 85 15.29 -1.22 0.13
N LEU A 86 14.74 -0.15 0.68
CA LEU A 86 13.72 0.68 0.02
C LEU A 86 14.28 1.66 -1.02
N GLU A 87 15.61 1.79 -1.19
CA GLU A 87 16.18 2.69 -2.19
C GLU A 87 15.61 2.44 -3.61
N PRO A 88 15.29 3.50 -4.37
CA PRO A 88 15.36 4.94 -4.05
C PRO A 88 14.03 5.51 -3.51
N THR A 89 13.05 4.69 -3.13
CA THR A 89 11.69 5.08 -2.80
C THR A 89 11.60 6.19 -1.73
N PRO A 90 12.36 6.15 -0.61
CA PRO A 90 12.30 7.21 0.39
C PRO A 90 12.69 8.60 -0.17
N GLU A 91 13.67 8.64 -1.04
CA GLU A 91 14.08 9.90 -1.67
C GLU A 91 13.06 10.39 -2.70
N LEU A 92 12.44 9.48 -3.47
CA LEU A 92 11.42 9.81 -4.46
C LEU A 92 10.15 10.42 -3.82
N TYR A 93 9.86 10.04 -2.59
CA TYR A 93 8.65 10.48 -1.87
C TYR A 93 8.95 11.39 -0.66
N LYS A 94 10.15 11.96 -0.58
CA LYS A 94 10.57 12.79 0.57
C LYS A 94 9.70 14.03 0.81
N GLY A 95 9.02 14.52 -0.22
CA GLY A 95 8.08 15.64 -0.11
C GLY A 95 6.77 15.26 0.59
N HIS A 96 6.40 13.97 0.54
CA HIS A 96 5.22 13.47 1.21
C HIS A 96 5.49 13.26 2.70
N GLN A 97 4.67 13.82 3.56
CA GLN A 97 4.79 13.73 5.01
C GLN A 97 3.90 12.58 5.51
N PHE A 98 4.19 11.35 5.08
CA PHE A 98 3.37 10.16 5.32
C PHE A 98 3.00 9.95 6.80
N ASP A 99 3.92 10.27 7.69
CA ASP A 99 3.75 10.16 9.15
C ASP A 99 2.70 11.13 9.74
N LYS A 100 2.27 12.13 8.98
CA LYS A 100 1.23 13.10 9.40
C LYS A 100 -0.17 12.72 8.93
N ALA A 101 -0.30 11.70 8.10
CA ALA A 101 -1.60 11.26 7.63
C ALA A 101 -2.34 10.42 8.68
N VAL A 102 -3.66 10.49 8.64
CA VAL A 102 -4.56 9.66 9.46
C VAL A 102 -5.07 8.53 8.59
N ARG A 103 -5.08 7.31 9.10
CA ARG A 103 -5.70 6.16 8.44
C ARG A 103 -7.22 6.26 8.58
N VAL A 104 -7.87 6.78 7.56
CA VAL A 104 -9.33 7.01 7.53
C VAL A 104 -10.13 5.80 7.05
N HIS A 105 -9.44 4.78 6.52
CA HIS A 105 -10.05 3.52 6.11
C HIS A 105 -9.06 2.37 6.24
N TRP A 106 -9.50 1.25 6.81
CA TRP A 106 -8.72 0.03 6.93
C TRP A 106 -9.59 -1.19 6.72
N ILE A 107 -9.34 -1.88 5.64
CA ILE A 107 -10.01 -3.14 5.31
C ILE A 107 -8.98 -4.25 5.16
N ARG A 108 -9.32 -5.43 5.63
CA ARG A 108 -8.58 -6.67 5.39
C ARG A 108 -9.54 -7.74 4.90
N VAL A 109 -9.23 -8.35 3.79
CA VAL A 109 -10.06 -9.38 3.17
C VAL A 109 -9.26 -10.67 3.01
N GLU A 110 -9.83 -11.80 3.43
CA GLU A 110 -9.35 -13.12 3.04
C GLU A 110 -9.92 -13.46 1.66
N LEU A 111 -9.06 -13.80 0.72
CA LEU A 111 -9.38 -14.04 -0.68
C LEU A 111 -8.95 -15.43 -1.13
N ASP A 112 -9.76 -16.05 -1.96
CA ASP A 112 -9.46 -17.31 -2.65
C ASP A 112 -8.58 -17.06 -3.87
N ALA A 113 -7.38 -16.53 -3.65
CA ALA A 113 -6.37 -16.30 -4.68
C ALA A 113 -4.97 -16.42 -4.10
N ASN A 114 -4.02 -16.95 -4.88
CA ASN A 114 -2.62 -16.87 -4.50
C ASN A 114 -2.17 -15.40 -4.44
N TRP A 115 -1.37 -15.05 -3.45
CA TRP A 115 -0.92 -13.66 -3.22
C TRP A 115 -0.19 -13.03 -4.42
N LYS A 116 0.47 -13.83 -5.26
CA LYS A 116 1.17 -13.35 -6.46
C LYS A 116 0.23 -12.79 -7.54
N PHE A 117 -1.05 -13.18 -7.51
CA PHE A 117 -2.06 -12.54 -8.36
C PHE A 117 -2.07 -11.03 -8.18
N TRP A 118 -2.05 -10.58 -6.92
CA TRP A 118 -2.04 -9.15 -6.60
C TRP A 118 -0.72 -8.49 -7.01
N SER A 119 0.40 -9.21 -6.86
CA SER A 119 1.67 -8.70 -7.37
C SER A 119 1.63 -8.47 -8.87
N ASP A 120 1.04 -9.38 -9.64
CA ASP A 120 0.90 -9.23 -11.09
C ASP A 120 -0.07 -8.09 -11.42
N ASN A 121 -1.25 -8.07 -10.82
CA ASN A 121 -2.29 -7.06 -11.06
C ASN A 121 -1.79 -5.64 -10.75
N PHE A 122 -1.06 -5.44 -9.64
CA PHE A 122 -0.54 -4.13 -9.24
C PHE A 122 0.76 -3.72 -9.95
N ASN A 123 1.39 -4.61 -10.70
CA ASN A 123 2.59 -4.32 -11.49
C ASN A 123 2.29 -3.94 -12.95
N GLU A 124 1.02 -3.73 -13.31
CA GLU A 124 0.65 -3.27 -14.64
C GLU A 124 -0.56 -2.33 -14.59
N SER A 125 -0.89 -1.69 -15.68
CA SER A 125 -2.08 -0.88 -15.86
C SER A 125 -2.82 -1.23 -17.16
N TYR A 126 -2.48 -2.37 -17.77
CA TYR A 126 -3.05 -2.81 -19.04
C TYR A 126 -4.53 -3.18 -18.92
N HIS A 127 -4.92 -3.79 -17.77
CA HIS A 127 -6.31 -4.14 -17.49
C HIS A 127 -7.20 -2.91 -17.20
N THR A 128 -6.62 -1.78 -16.76
CA THR A 128 -7.37 -0.65 -16.21
C THR A 128 -8.45 -0.12 -17.14
N ARG A 129 -8.16 0.00 -18.43
CA ARG A 129 -9.13 0.51 -19.42
C ARG A 129 -10.35 -0.40 -19.59
N THR A 130 -10.20 -1.68 -19.34
CA THR A 130 -11.27 -2.69 -19.45
C THR A 130 -12.02 -2.87 -18.14
N VAL A 131 -11.27 -2.95 -17.02
CA VAL A 131 -11.79 -3.28 -15.70
C VAL A 131 -12.25 -2.04 -14.94
N HIS A 132 -11.55 -0.91 -15.10
CA HIS A 132 -11.75 0.33 -14.37
C HIS A 132 -12.08 1.53 -15.27
N PRO A 133 -13.18 1.52 -16.02
CA PRO A 133 -13.49 2.60 -16.97
C PRO A 133 -13.67 3.97 -16.31
N GLN A 134 -13.81 4.03 -14.99
CA GLN A 134 -13.91 5.28 -14.22
C GLN A 134 -12.55 5.96 -13.97
N VAL A 135 -11.41 5.28 -14.16
CA VAL A 135 -10.08 5.81 -13.87
C VAL A 135 -9.52 6.68 -15.00
N PRO A 136 -9.58 6.30 -16.29
CA PRO A 136 -9.07 7.12 -17.39
C PRO A 136 -9.61 8.55 -17.48
N PRO A 137 -10.84 8.86 -17.02
CA PRO A 137 -11.32 10.25 -16.94
C PRO A 137 -10.58 11.14 -15.93
N ILE A 138 -9.77 10.57 -15.04
CA ILE A 138 -9.07 11.29 -13.97
C ILE A 138 -7.56 11.17 -14.12
N ILE A 139 -7.07 9.99 -14.52
CA ILE A 139 -5.66 9.66 -14.64
C ILE A 139 -5.41 9.15 -16.06
N ASP A 140 -4.50 9.79 -16.77
CA ASP A 140 -4.08 9.33 -18.09
C ASP A 140 -3.17 8.11 -17.97
N GLN A 141 -3.74 6.95 -18.27
CA GLN A 141 -3.05 5.66 -18.16
C GLN A 141 -2.49 5.17 -19.50
N ASP A 142 -2.35 6.07 -20.49
CA ASP A 142 -1.73 5.70 -21.76
C ASP A 142 -0.26 5.33 -21.51
N HIS A 143 0.11 4.14 -21.98
CA HIS A 143 1.48 3.65 -21.80
C HIS A 143 2.54 4.50 -22.54
N PHE A 144 2.16 5.27 -23.53
CA PHE A 144 3.06 6.21 -24.21
C PHE A 144 3.33 7.50 -23.40
N THR A 145 2.44 7.87 -22.50
CA THR A 145 2.57 9.04 -21.62
C THR A 145 3.02 8.67 -20.22
N SER A 146 2.94 7.40 -19.85
CA SER A 146 3.36 6.88 -18.55
C SER A 146 4.88 6.68 -18.48
N ARG A 147 5.46 6.97 -17.32
CA ARG A 147 6.88 6.73 -17.04
C ARG A 147 7.04 5.50 -16.15
N TYR A 148 7.80 4.51 -16.61
CA TYR A 148 8.06 3.26 -15.90
C TYR A 148 9.48 3.30 -15.31
N GLU A 149 9.59 3.00 -14.03
CA GLU A 149 10.87 3.00 -13.30
C GLU A 149 11.01 1.68 -12.55
N MET A 150 12.15 1.01 -12.71
CA MET A 150 12.47 -0.25 -12.03
C MET A 150 13.76 -0.10 -11.24
N PHE A 151 13.78 -0.60 -10.02
CA PHE A 151 14.86 -0.40 -9.06
C PHE A 151 15.58 -1.71 -8.72
N PRO A 152 16.84 -1.64 -8.27
CA PRO A 152 17.68 -2.83 -8.07
C PRO A 152 17.07 -3.88 -7.15
N MET A 153 16.42 -3.46 -6.05
CA MET A 153 15.85 -4.38 -5.05
C MET A 153 14.51 -5.01 -5.48
N GLY A 154 14.08 -4.81 -6.72
CA GLY A 154 12.81 -5.32 -7.23
C GLY A 154 11.63 -4.37 -7.04
N HIS A 155 11.84 -3.25 -6.36
CA HIS A 155 10.83 -2.19 -6.29
C HIS A 155 10.69 -1.55 -7.67
N ASN A 156 9.52 -0.98 -7.90
CA ASN A 156 9.27 -0.26 -9.15
C ASN A 156 8.24 0.84 -8.95
N ARG A 157 8.11 1.71 -9.94
CA ARG A 157 7.12 2.78 -9.96
C ARG A 157 6.64 3.03 -11.39
N ILE A 158 5.35 3.32 -11.54
CA ILE A 158 4.79 4.00 -12.69
C ILE A 158 4.36 5.41 -12.27
N VAL A 159 4.61 6.40 -13.10
CA VAL A 159 4.10 7.76 -12.91
C VAL A 159 3.20 8.10 -14.09
N GLN A 160 1.95 8.42 -13.78
CA GLN A 160 0.91 8.72 -14.73
C GLN A 160 0.43 10.17 -14.54
N MET A 161 0.02 10.79 -15.63
CA MET A 161 -0.44 12.19 -15.57
C MET A 161 -1.82 12.26 -14.91
N GLY A 162 -1.97 13.11 -13.90
CA GLY A 162 -3.23 13.37 -13.19
C GLY A 162 -4.18 14.26 -14.00
N ARG A 163 -4.49 13.83 -15.19
CA ARG A 163 -5.39 14.47 -16.14
C ARG A 163 -6.23 13.43 -16.87
N PRO A 164 -7.34 13.82 -17.51
CA PRO A 164 -8.10 12.91 -18.36
C PRO A 164 -7.26 12.31 -19.50
N SER A 165 -7.47 11.03 -19.77
CA SER A 165 -6.92 10.38 -20.95
C SER A 165 -7.53 10.96 -22.23
N LEU A 166 -6.71 11.25 -23.22
CA LEU A 166 -7.18 11.70 -24.52
C LEU A 166 -7.75 10.56 -25.37
N ARG A 167 -7.46 9.30 -25.01
CA ARG A 167 -7.91 8.11 -25.73
C ARG A 167 -9.25 7.57 -25.24
N ASP A 168 -9.59 7.82 -23.96
CA ASP A 168 -10.73 7.22 -23.28
C ASP A 168 -11.69 8.32 -22.83
N ARG A 169 -12.58 8.73 -23.72
CA ARG A 169 -13.54 9.79 -23.46
C ARG A 169 -14.81 9.25 -22.82
N LEU A 170 -15.33 9.99 -21.85
CA LEU A 170 -16.68 9.74 -21.34
C LEU A 170 -17.73 9.98 -22.42
N PRO A 171 -18.89 9.31 -22.35
CA PRO A 171 -20.03 9.62 -23.19
C PRO A 171 -20.42 11.10 -23.10
N GLU A 172 -20.83 11.67 -24.22
CA GLU A 172 -21.27 13.07 -24.29
C GLU A 172 -22.42 13.35 -23.31
N GLY A 173 -22.36 14.49 -22.62
CA GLY A 173 -23.39 14.92 -21.67
C GLY A 173 -23.22 14.36 -20.24
N GLN A 174 -22.23 13.53 -19.97
CA GLN A 174 -21.93 13.14 -18.59
C GLN A 174 -21.03 14.17 -17.90
N PRO A 175 -21.29 14.49 -16.60
CA PRO A 175 -20.39 15.33 -15.81
C PRO A 175 -18.99 14.72 -15.75
N HIS A 176 -17.99 15.52 -16.08
CA HIS A 176 -16.62 15.03 -16.10
C HIS A 176 -15.97 15.18 -14.71
N PRO A 177 -15.40 14.11 -14.12
CA PRO A 177 -14.79 14.18 -12.78
C PRO A 177 -13.67 15.22 -12.68
N PHE A 178 -12.98 15.49 -13.77
CA PHE A 178 -11.93 16.51 -13.83
C PHE A 178 -12.49 17.93 -13.68
N ASP A 179 -13.73 18.19 -14.12
CA ASP A 179 -14.38 19.49 -13.93
C ASP A 179 -14.59 19.84 -12.45
N GLU A 180 -14.89 18.83 -11.64
CA GLU A 180 -15.00 18.99 -10.18
C GLU A 180 -13.64 19.33 -9.54
N GLN A 181 -12.56 18.72 -10.04
CA GLN A 181 -11.22 19.05 -9.59
C GLN A 181 -10.82 20.48 -9.94
N LEU A 182 -11.13 20.95 -11.16
CA LEU A 182 -10.88 22.32 -11.57
C LEU A 182 -11.64 23.30 -10.68
N ARG A 183 -12.96 23.10 -10.49
CA ARG A 183 -13.79 23.97 -9.64
C ARG A 183 -13.32 24.03 -8.19
N ALA A 184 -12.84 22.91 -7.64
CA ALA A 184 -12.30 22.87 -6.26
C ALA A 184 -11.08 23.79 -6.06
N TRP A 185 -10.41 24.15 -7.16
CA TRP A 185 -9.25 25.04 -7.18
C TRP A 185 -9.52 26.36 -7.91
N ASP A 186 -10.79 26.81 -7.92
CA ASP A 186 -11.26 28.09 -8.44
C ASP A 186 -11.00 28.27 -9.94
N LEU A 187 -10.97 27.17 -10.70
CA LEU A 187 -10.87 27.18 -12.14
C LEU A 187 -12.22 26.88 -12.79
N ASP A 188 -12.52 27.60 -13.87
CA ASP A 188 -13.76 27.40 -14.64
C ASP A 188 -13.52 26.32 -15.72
N PRO A 189 -14.13 25.13 -15.62
CA PRO A 189 -13.96 24.07 -16.62
C PRO A 189 -14.57 24.42 -17.97
N ASP A 190 -15.49 25.39 -18.04
CA ASP A 190 -16.16 25.83 -19.27
C ASP A 190 -15.38 26.90 -20.02
N SER A 191 -14.26 27.40 -19.45
CA SER A 191 -13.36 28.37 -20.10
C SER A 191 -12.49 27.75 -21.20
N TYR A 192 -12.40 26.41 -21.27
CA TYR A 192 -11.59 25.70 -22.28
C TYR A 192 -12.43 25.41 -23.53
N PRO A 193 -11.91 25.69 -24.74
CA PRO A 193 -12.68 25.62 -25.98
C PRO A 193 -13.09 24.18 -26.37
N ASP A 194 -12.35 23.19 -25.93
CA ASP A 194 -12.59 21.76 -26.21
C ASP A 194 -12.00 20.85 -25.13
N PHE A 195 -12.33 19.56 -25.25
CA PHE A 195 -11.88 18.54 -24.27
C PHE A 195 -10.36 18.38 -24.24
N GLU A 196 -9.69 18.39 -25.39
CA GLU A 196 -8.25 18.21 -25.47
C GLU A 196 -7.52 19.36 -24.79
N THR A 197 -7.93 20.59 -25.06
CA THR A 197 -7.41 21.79 -24.40
C THR A 197 -7.68 21.73 -22.89
N LYS A 198 -8.88 21.34 -22.47
CA LYS A 198 -9.21 21.16 -21.05
C LYS A 198 -8.30 20.12 -20.40
N ALA A 199 -8.13 18.96 -21.01
CA ALA A 199 -7.27 17.89 -20.44
C ALA A 199 -5.80 18.32 -20.34
N MET A 200 -5.29 19.06 -21.29
CA MET A 200 -3.88 19.46 -21.34
C MET A 200 -3.61 20.75 -20.57
N GLN A 201 -4.30 21.84 -20.93
CA GLN A 201 -4.08 23.14 -20.31
C GLN A 201 -4.71 23.22 -18.92
N GLY A 202 -5.93 22.66 -18.75
CA GLY A 202 -6.59 22.60 -17.44
C GLY A 202 -5.78 21.83 -16.39
N TRP A 203 -5.07 20.79 -16.79
CA TRP A 203 -4.13 20.10 -15.90
C TRP A 203 -2.96 20.99 -15.46
N LEU A 204 -2.36 21.78 -16.37
CA LEU A 204 -1.31 22.74 -16.03
C LEU A 204 -1.84 23.86 -15.14
N ASP A 205 -3.02 24.37 -15.45
CA ASP A 205 -3.69 25.41 -14.66
C ASP A 205 -4.05 24.90 -13.25
N LEU A 206 -4.51 23.65 -13.14
CA LEU A 206 -4.77 23.01 -11.85
C LEU A 206 -3.50 22.91 -11.00
N LYS A 207 -2.41 22.51 -11.59
CA LYS A 207 -1.09 22.47 -10.94
C LYS A 207 -0.68 23.84 -10.41
N ALA A 208 -0.80 24.85 -11.26
CA ALA A 208 -0.50 26.26 -10.91
C ALA A 208 -1.44 26.79 -9.82
N ALA A 209 -2.74 26.49 -9.90
CA ALA A 209 -3.72 26.90 -8.90
C ALA A 209 -3.45 26.24 -7.54
N LYS A 210 -3.16 24.94 -7.51
CA LYS A 210 -2.75 24.22 -6.30
C LYS A 210 -1.51 24.89 -5.67
N ARG A 211 -0.48 25.16 -6.47
CA ARG A 211 0.77 25.81 -5.99
C ARG A 211 0.53 27.23 -5.48
N LYS A 212 -0.44 27.94 -6.01
CA LYS A 212 -0.77 29.31 -5.60
C LYS A 212 -1.65 29.36 -4.35
N LEU A 213 -2.66 28.51 -4.27
CA LEU A 213 -3.78 28.64 -3.32
C LEU A 213 -3.69 27.69 -2.09
N TRP A 214 -2.71 26.78 -2.03
CA TRP A 214 -2.66 25.74 -1.01
C TRP A 214 -2.69 26.27 0.43
N LYS A 215 -1.98 27.37 0.72
CA LYS A 215 -1.97 27.97 2.06
C LYS A 215 -3.33 28.56 2.42
N GLU A 216 -3.96 29.28 1.49
CA GLU A 216 -5.27 29.91 1.68
C GLU A 216 -6.35 28.83 1.87
N LYS A 217 -6.25 27.71 1.16
CA LYS A 217 -7.19 26.59 1.25
C LYS A 217 -6.83 25.58 2.38
N GLY A 218 -5.80 25.85 3.21
CA GLY A 218 -5.45 25.04 4.38
C GLY A 218 -4.65 23.75 4.11
N PHE A 219 -4.17 23.54 2.89
CA PHE A 219 -3.40 22.35 2.50
C PHE A 219 -1.91 22.47 2.88
N LEU A 220 -1.63 22.65 4.17
CA LEU A 220 -0.27 22.96 4.65
C LEU A 220 0.76 21.89 4.32
N HIS A 221 0.35 20.66 4.16
CA HIS A 221 1.22 19.54 3.75
C HIS A 221 1.77 19.65 2.32
N TYR A 222 1.22 20.57 1.48
CA TYR A 222 1.75 20.83 0.13
C TYR A 222 3.09 21.57 0.13
N GLU A 223 3.54 22.09 1.26
CA GLU A 223 4.76 22.91 1.35
C GLU A 223 5.99 22.22 0.75
N ASN A 224 6.13 20.90 0.99
CA ASN A 224 7.28 20.13 0.57
C ASN A 224 7.04 19.29 -0.71
N LEU A 225 5.81 19.29 -1.24
CA LEU A 225 5.51 18.56 -2.47
C LEU A 225 6.14 19.28 -3.68
N SER A 226 6.68 18.52 -4.61
CA SER A 226 7.08 19.02 -5.91
C SER A 226 5.85 19.43 -6.74
N ASP A 227 6.06 20.16 -7.83
CA ASP A 227 4.97 20.49 -8.75
C ASP A 227 4.40 19.22 -9.43
N GLU A 228 5.21 18.19 -9.63
CA GLU A 228 4.78 16.90 -10.13
C GLU A 228 3.83 16.22 -9.11
N ASP A 229 4.19 16.19 -7.83
CA ASP A 229 3.39 15.55 -6.77
C ASP A 229 2.01 16.20 -6.56
N LEU A 230 1.80 17.43 -7.02
CA LEU A 230 0.51 18.11 -6.86
C LEU A 230 -0.61 17.52 -7.73
N THR A 231 -0.27 16.91 -8.86
CA THR A 231 -1.27 16.44 -9.83
C THR A 231 -1.01 15.05 -10.36
N GLU A 232 0.25 14.61 -10.49
CA GLU A 232 0.56 13.28 -11.02
C GLU A 232 0.12 12.17 -10.07
N SER A 233 -0.05 10.99 -10.64
CA SER A 233 -0.38 9.76 -9.92
C SER A 233 0.80 8.79 -9.97
N PRO A 234 1.76 8.92 -9.06
CA PRO A 234 2.78 7.90 -8.88
C PRO A 234 2.16 6.68 -8.22
N PHE A 235 2.51 5.50 -8.72
CA PHE A 235 2.09 4.23 -8.18
C PHE A 235 3.31 3.31 -8.08
N GLY A 236 3.73 3.00 -6.87
CA GLY A 236 4.91 2.18 -6.59
C GLY A 236 4.54 0.82 -6.03
N VAL A 237 5.26 -0.21 -6.46
CA VAL A 237 5.23 -1.53 -5.83
C VAL A 237 6.56 -1.75 -5.12
N LEU A 238 6.49 -1.97 -3.81
CA LEU A 238 7.61 -2.34 -2.97
C LEU A 238 7.64 -3.86 -2.86
N PHE A 239 8.62 -4.46 -3.51
CA PHE A 239 8.77 -5.91 -3.50
C PHE A 239 8.82 -6.44 -2.06
N PRO A 240 8.18 -7.58 -1.72
CA PRO A 240 7.43 -8.44 -2.63
C PRO A 240 5.93 -8.11 -2.70
N ASN A 241 5.33 -7.38 -1.75
CA ASN A 241 3.90 -7.49 -1.50
C ASN A 241 3.24 -6.22 -0.93
N VAL A 242 3.81 -5.06 -1.18
CA VAL A 242 3.24 -3.78 -0.77
C VAL A 242 3.16 -2.85 -1.97
N ALA A 243 2.02 -2.20 -2.18
CA ALA A 243 1.90 -1.09 -3.11
C ALA A 243 1.57 0.21 -2.37
N ILE A 244 2.07 1.32 -2.90
CA ILE A 244 1.81 2.66 -2.38
C ILE A 244 1.48 3.59 -3.55
N ALA A 245 0.39 4.35 -3.42
CA ALA A 245 -0.03 5.36 -4.38
C ALA A 245 -0.11 6.73 -3.69
N PRO A 246 0.99 7.47 -3.61
CA PRO A 246 0.98 8.82 -3.06
C PRO A 246 0.21 9.77 -3.96
N GLY A 247 -0.65 10.57 -3.35
CA GLY A 247 -1.31 11.71 -3.96
C GLY A 247 -1.08 12.96 -3.11
N ALA A 248 -1.47 14.12 -3.62
CA ALA A 248 -1.30 15.37 -2.89
C ALA A 248 -2.14 15.41 -1.60
N ASP A 249 -3.36 14.88 -1.61
CA ASP A 249 -4.33 15.00 -0.52
C ASP A 249 -4.42 13.75 0.36
N SER A 250 -3.96 12.61 -0.16
CA SER A 250 -4.03 11.30 0.49
C SER A 250 -3.06 10.35 -0.19
N PHE A 251 -2.82 9.22 0.44
CA PHE A 251 -2.18 8.10 -0.20
C PHE A 251 -2.89 6.80 0.15
N LEU A 252 -2.76 5.83 -0.76
CA LEU A 252 -3.26 4.48 -0.56
C LEU A 252 -2.07 3.56 -0.30
N VAL A 253 -2.29 2.60 0.58
CA VAL A 253 -1.35 1.50 0.80
C VAL A 253 -2.13 0.20 0.66
N TRP A 254 -1.60 -0.70 -0.12
CA TRP A 254 -2.10 -2.06 -0.24
C TRP A 254 -1.02 -3.03 0.17
N ARG A 255 -1.43 -4.11 0.82
CA ARG A 255 -0.56 -5.20 1.19
C ARG A 255 -1.27 -6.52 0.93
N TRP A 256 -0.59 -7.46 0.36
CA TRP A 256 -1.09 -8.81 0.17
C TRP A 256 -0.15 -9.83 0.79
N GLU A 257 -0.68 -10.64 1.68
CA GLU A 257 0.07 -11.65 2.42
C GLU A 257 -0.36 -13.04 2.00
N PRO A 258 0.58 -14.01 1.81
CA PRO A 258 0.20 -15.39 1.63
C PRO A 258 -0.58 -15.89 2.84
N HIS A 259 -1.59 -16.72 2.61
CA HIS A 259 -2.27 -17.40 3.71
C HIS A 259 -1.30 -18.40 4.37
N PRO A 260 -1.27 -18.52 5.72
CA PRO A 260 -0.24 -19.29 6.42
C PRO A 260 -0.25 -20.79 6.15
N THR A 261 -1.36 -21.35 5.68
CA THR A 261 -1.53 -22.81 5.50
C THR A 261 -2.11 -23.20 4.14
N ASP A 262 -2.59 -22.23 3.34
CA ASP A 262 -3.23 -22.51 2.04
C ASP A 262 -2.60 -21.61 0.95
N PRO A 263 -1.79 -22.16 0.03
CA PRO A 263 -1.17 -21.37 -1.03
C PRO A 263 -2.16 -20.82 -2.07
N GLU A 264 -3.40 -21.32 -2.09
CA GLU A 264 -4.48 -20.84 -2.97
C GLU A 264 -5.28 -19.69 -2.35
N LYS A 265 -4.84 -19.19 -1.18
CA LYS A 265 -5.47 -18.09 -0.47
C LYS A 265 -4.45 -17.00 -0.12
N CYS A 266 -4.97 -15.80 0.13
CA CYS A 266 -4.17 -14.69 0.65
C CYS A 266 -5.03 -13.76 1.50
N PHE A 267 -4.37 -12.90 2.27
CA PHE A 267 -4.99 -11.73 2.86
C PHE A 267 -4.61 -10.51 2.04
N PHE A 268 -5.59 -9.65 1.83
CA PHE A 268 -5.41 -8.37 1.16
C PHE A 268 -5.84 -7.24 2.08
N ASP A 269 -4.90 -6.34 2.40
CA ASP A 269 -5.17 -5.12 3.17
C ASP A 269 -5.22 -3.91 2.23
N GLN A 270 -6.14 -3.01 2.52
CA GLN A 270 -6.17 -1.66 1.94
C GLN A 270 -6.27 -0.63 3.05
N TRP A 271 -5.41 0.36 3.00
CA TRP A 271 -5.46 1.53 3.87
C TRP A 271 -5.60 2.80 3.04
N THR A 272 -6.56 3.65 3.40
CA THR A 272 -6.63 5.02 2.90
C THR A 272 -6.09 5.93 3.98
N MET A 273 -5.03 6.65 3.65
CA MET A 273 -4.32 7.58 4.50
C MET A 273 -4.61 9.00 4.01
N ALA A 274 -5.27 9.83 4.81
CA ALA A 274 -5.63 11.20 4.43
C ALA A 274 -4.87 12.22 5.28
N TYR A 275 -4.44 13.31 4.64
CA TYR A 275 -3.81 14.42 5.37
C TYR A 275 -4.90 15.29 5.99
N PRO A 276 -4.77 15.64 7.28
CA PRO A 276 -5.65 16.63 7.90
C PRO A 276 -5.51 17.99 7.21
N VAL A 277 -6.65 18.60 6.91
CA VAL A 277 -6.74 19.95 6.34
C VAL A 277 -7.49 20.82 7.34
N GLU A 278 -6.97 22.00 7.65
CA GLU A 278 -7.57 22.90 8.64
C GLU A 278 -9.01 23.25 8.27
N GLY A 279 -9.94 23.08 9.19
CA GLY A 279 -11.36 23.34 8.97
C GLY A 279 -12.14 22.25 8.25
N MET A 280 -11.51 21.13 7.89
CA MET A 280 -12.18 19.96 7.32
C MET A 280 -12.27 18.83 8.35
N GLU A 281 -13.47 18.29 8.54
CA GLU A 281 -13.71 17.11 9.41
C GLU A 281 -13.72 15.79 8.63
N ALA A 282 -13.73 15.88 7.30
CA ALA A 282 -13.83 14.72 6.44
C ALA A 282 -12.96 14.86 5.19
N PHE A 283 -12.43 13.72 4.73
CA PHE A 283 -11.73 13.55 3.47
C PHE A 283 -12.69 13.07 2.38
N VAL A 284 -12.63 13.70 1.20
CA VAL A 284 -13.39 13.28 0.03
C VAL A 284 -12.49 12.45 -0.89
N ASN A 285 -12.73 11.14 -0.93
CA ASN A 285 -12.08 10.26 -1.89
C ASN A 285 -12.78 10.42 -3.26
N ARG A 286 -12.12 11.11 -4.18
CA ARG A 286 -12.70 11.40 -5.49
C ARG A 286 -12.75 10.21 -6.42
N THR A 287 -11.83 9.24 -6.25
CA THR A 287 -11.80 8.01 -7.04
C THR A 287 -12.92 7.07 -6.62
N ALA A 288 -13.06 6.84 -5.31
CA ALA A 288 -14.13 6.01 -4.76
C ALA A 288 -15.47 6.74 -4.63
N ARG A 289 -15.51 8.07 -4.86
CA ARG A 289 -16.70 8.95 -4.76
C ARG A 289 -17.41 8.84 -3.39
N ASN A 290 -16.65 8.71 -2.32
CA ASN A 290 -17.16 8.65 -0.96
C ASN A 290 -16.45 9.66 -0.05
N THR A 291 -17.03 9.88 1.13
CA THR A 291 -16.50 10.78 2.15
C THR A 291 -16.16 9.95 3.39
N MET A 292 -14.98 10.16 3.94
CA MET A 292 -14.47 9.48 5.12
C MET A 292 -14.17 10.50 6.21
N GLU A 293 -14.54 10.22 7.46
CA GLU A 293 -14.17 11.06 8.59
C GLU A 293 -12.65 11.08 8.77
N LEU A 294 -12.09 12.25 9.09
CA LEU A 294 -10.66 12.41 9.40
C LEU A 294 -10.35 11.92 10.84
N LYS A 295 -10.58 10.65 11.07
CA LYS A 295 -10.25 9.96 12.30
C LYS A 295 -9.67 8.58 12.01
N GLU A 296 -8.92 8.03 12.98
CA GLU A 296 -8.36 6.69 12.86
C GLU A 296 -9.48 5.65 12.68
N ALA A 297 -9.39 4.88 11.61
CA ALA A 297 -10.35 3.82 11.28
C ALA A 297 -10.03 2.53 12.03
N GLU A 298 -11.07 1.85 12.49
CA GLU A 298 -10.96 0.48 12.97
C GLU A 298 -10.80 -0.51 11.79
N LEU A 299 -10.27 -1.70 12.10
CA LEU A 299 -10.14 -2.78 11.11
C LEU A 299 -11.52 -3.33 10.75
N ASP A 300 -11.87 -3.29 9.47
CA ASP A 300 -12.97 -4.06 8.89
C ASP A 300 -12.40 -5.35 8.25
N PHE A 301 -12.63 -6.48 8.90
CA PHE A 301 -12.18 -7.79 8.40
C PHE A 301 -13.33 -8.53 7.72
N ARG A 302 -13.10 -8.98 6.49
CA ARG A 302 -14.07 -9.70 5.66
C ARG A 302 -13.47 -10.98 5.07
N VAL A 303 -14.33 -11.96 4.77
CA VAL A 303 -13.99 -13.15 4.00
C VAL A 303 -14.78 -13.14 2.70
N TYR A 304 -14.09 -13.13 1.57
CA TYR A 304 -14.74 -13.10 0.26
C TYR A 304 -15.46 -14.43 0.01
N GLY A 305 -16.75 -14.35 -0.34
CA GLY A 305 -17.56 -15.55 -0.65
C GLY A 305 -18.28 -16.18 0.53
N ASP A 306 -18.15 -15.67 1.76
CA ASP A 306 -18.92 -16.12 2.93
C ASP A 306 -20.35 -15.53 3.01
N GLY A 307 -20.75 -14.76 2.00
CA GLY A 307 -22.01 -14.02 1.98
C GLY A 307 -21.88 -12.58 2.46
N SER A 308 -20.70 -12.14 2.92
CA SER A 308 -20.42 -10.73 3.18
C SER A 308 -20.39 -9.94 1.86
N SER A 309 -21.04 -8.77 1.85
CA SER A 309 -20.94 -7.89 0.70
C SER A 309 -19.60 -7.15 0.75
N VAL A 310 -18.78 -7.32 -0.29
CA VAL A 310 -17.57 -6.49 -0.48
C VAL A 310 -17.85 -5.26 -1.35
N GLN A 311 -19.09 -5.11 -1.84
CA GLN A 311 -19.49 -3.97 -2.70
C GLN A 311 -19.63 -2.66 -1.94
N ASP A 312 -19.94 -2.72 -0.65
CA ASP A 312 -20.01 -1.58 0.25
C ASP A 312 -18.61 -1.16 0.75
N LEU A 313 -17.59 -1.96 0.44
CA LEU A 313 -16.21 -1.61 0.71
C LEU A 313 -15.77 -0.56 -0.31
N SER A 314 -15.72 0.59 0.08
CA SER A 314 -15.54 1.94 -0.45
C SER A 314 -14.68 2.15 -1.71
N ASP A 315 -13.96 1.18 -2.23
CA ASP A 315 -13.15 1.32 -3.45
C ASP A 315 -13.65 0.40 -4.56
N GLN A 316 -14.43 0.96 -5.47
CA GLN A 316 -14.96 0.23 -6.61
C GLN A 316 -13.86 -0.37 -7.50
N VAL A 317 -12.68 0.25 -7.58
CA VAL A 317 -11.56 -0.22 -8.40
C VAL A 317 -11.09 -1.58 -7.89
N VAL A 318 -10.72 -1.67 -6.61
CA VAL A 318 -10.25 -2.92 -6.01
C VAL A 318 -11.34 -3.99 -5.98
N PHE A 319 -12.61 -3.59 -5.79
CA PHE A 319 -13.72 -4.55 -5.87
C PHE A 319 -13.84 -5.21 -7.26
N GLN A 320 -13.64 -4.46 -8.32
CA GLN A 320 -13.64 -4.98 -9.69
C GLN A 320 -12.49 -6.00 -9.89
N ASP A 321 -11.30 -5.74 -9.34
CA ASP A 321 -10.19 -6.69 -9.35
C ASP A 321 -10.53 -7.97 -8.58
N TRP A 322 -11.13 -7.84 -7.40
CA TRP A 322 -11.54 -9.01 -6.62
C TRP A 322 -12.51 -9.92 -7.36
N GLN A 323 -13.39 -9.36 -8.18
CA GLN A 323 -14.30 -10.16 -9.00
C GLN A 323 -13.57 -11.02 -10.05
N LEU A 324 -12.39 -10.58 -10.52
CA LEU A 324 -11.59 -11.32 -11.49
C LEU A 324 -10.85 -12.51 -10.89
N THR A 325 -10.49 -12.44 -9.60
CA THR A 325 -9.64 -13.46 -8.94
C THR A 325 -10.20 -14.87 -9.08
N GLN A 326 -11.51 -15.03 -8.94
CA GLN A 326 -12.17 -16.33 -9.03
C GLN A 326 -12.06 -16.94 -10.44
N GLY A 327 -12.26 -16.12 -11.47
CA GLY A 327 -12.14 -16.55 -12.85
C GLY A 327 -10.72 -16.96 -13.21
N GLN A 328 -9.74 -16.17 -12.80
CA GLN A 328 -8.33 -16.45 -13.07
C GLN A 328 -7.83 -17.69 -12.35
N ARG A 329 -8.18 -17.87 -11.06
CA ARG A 329 -7.84 -19.08 -10.31
C ARG A 329 -8.29 -20.34 -11.04
N THR A 330 -9.53 -20.37 -11.49
CA THR A 330 -10.06 -21.49 -12.27
C THR A 330 -9.32 -21.68 -13.60
N GLY A 331 -8.99 -20.57 -14.27
CA GLY A 331 -8.26 -20.56 -15.54
C GLY A 331 -6.86 -21.16 -15.41
N TRP A 332 -6.10 -20.82 -14.38
CA TRP A 332 -4.74 -21.34 -14.17
C TRP A 332 -4.67 -22.85 -13.96
N HIS A 333 -5.71 -23.44 -13.37
CA HIS A 333 -5.83 -24.89 -13.22
C HIS A 333 -6.37 -25.59 -14.48
N SER A 334 -6.75 -24.83 -15.49
CA SER A 334 -7.27 -25.38 -16.74
C SER A 334 -6.15 -25.93 -17.63
N ARG A 335 -6.42 -27.03 -18.32
CA ARG A 335 -5.56 -27.52 -19.41
C ARG A 335 -5.48 -26.56 -20.60
N GLY A 336 -6.36 -25.56 -20.68
CA GLY A 336 -6.37 -24.52 -21.69
C GLY A 336 -5.40 -23.38 -21.40
N TYR A 337 -4.84 -23.30 -20.19
CA TYR A 337 -3.85 -22.28 -19.86
C TYR A 337 -2.51 -22.59 -20.54
N GLN A 338 -1.98 -21.63 -21.25
CA GLN A 338 -0.71 -21.72 -21.98
C GLN A 338 0.21 -20.58 -21.52
N GLU A 339 1.46 -20.62 -21.98
CA GLU A 339 2.43 -19.55 -21.75
C GLU A 339 1.85 -18.20 -22.19
N PRO A 340 1.81 -17.19 -21.30
CA PRO A 340 1.19 -15.91 -21.62
C PRO A 340 2.08 -15.04 -22.51
N TYR A 341 1.45 -14.21 -23.32
CA TYR A 341 2.11 -13.09 -23.99
C TYR A 341 1.98 -11.83 -23.13
N PHE A 342 3.10 -11.18 -22.84
CA PHE A 342 3.13 -9.92 -22.11
C PHE A 342 3.30 -8.73 -23.06
N ALA A 343 2.49 -7.70 -22.88
CA ALA A 343 2.67 -6.43 -23.55
C ALA A 343 3.89 -5.67 -22.96
N ALA A 344 4.50 -4.77 -23.72
CA ALA A 344 5.62 -3.97 -23.23
C ALA A 344 5.27 -3.15 -21.96
N GLN A 345 4.03 -2.75 -21.81
CA GLN A 345 3.55 -2.04 -20.61
C GLN A 345 3.42 -2.93 -19.35
N GLU A 346 3.56 -4.26 -19.49
CA GLU A 346 3.58 -5.23 -18.39
C GLU A 346 5.00 -5.57 -17.93
N THR A 347 5.99 -4.79 -18.34
CA THR A 347 7.41 -5.03 -18.02
C THR A 347 7.69 -5.11 -16.51
N ARG A 348 6.89 -4.45 -15.66
CA ARG A 348 7.01 -4.51 -14.19
C ARG A 348 6.59 -5.88 -13.65
N VAL A 349 5.59 -6.54 -14.25
CA VAL A 349 5.21 -7.93 -13.93
C VAL A 349 6.38 -8.87 -14.20
N HIS A 350 6.97 -8.75 -15.39
CA HIS A 350 8.14 -9.55 -15.76
C HIS A 350 9.29 -9.35 -14.73
N ARG A 351 9.60 -8.10 -14.39
CA ARG A 351 10.64 -7.77 -13.41
C ARG A 351 10.34 -8.33 -12.02
N PHE A 352 9.09 -8.32 -11.58
CA PHE A 352 8.70 -8.93 -10.31
C PHE A 352 9.07 -10.42 -10.27
N HIS A 353 8.73 -11.18 -11.31
CA HIS A 353 9.04 -12.61 -11.38
C HIS A 353 10.53 -12.90 -11.52
N GLU A 354 11.31 -12.06 -12.20
CA GLU A 354 12.78 -12.18 -12.21
C GLU A 354 13.34 -12.10 -10.79
N VAL A 355 12.98 -11.05 -10.04
CA VAL A 355 13.45 -10.86 -8.66
C VAL A 355 12.96 -11.96 -7.74
N LEU A 356 11.71 -12.43 -7.90
CA LEU A 356 11.20 -13.56 -7.14
C LEU A 356 12.04 -14.83 -7.39
N ASN A 357 12.42 -15.10 -8.63
CA ASN A 357 13.28 -16.22 -8.99
C ASN A 357 14.70 -16.07 -8.41
N ASP A 358 15.25 -14.86 -8.35
CA ASP A 358 16.53 -14.58 -7.69
C ASP A 358 16.47 -14.98 -6.21
N TYR A 359 15.40 -14.59 -5.50
CA TYR A 359 15.19 -15.01 -4.09
C TYR A 359 15.07 -16.54 -3.95
N LEU A 360 14.27 -17.18 -4.80
CA LEU A 360 14.07 -18.64 -4.79
C LEU A 360 15.35 -19.42 -5.11
N SER A 361 16.23 -18.81 -5.90
CA SER A 361 17.54 -19.39 -6.27
C SER A 361 18.64 -19.09 -5.26
N GLY A 362 18.33 -18.38 -4.16
CA GLY A 362 19.30 -18.01 -3.13
C GLY A 362 20.24 -16.84 -3.49
N ASN A 363 19.92 -16.10 -4.55
CA ASN A 363 20.71 -14.97 -5.05
C ASN A 363 19.90 -13.65 -4.99
N PRO A 364 19.33 -13.27 -3.83
CA PRO A 364 18.50 -12.06 -3.76
C PRO A 364 19.32 -10.81 -4.06
N PRO A 365 18.73 -9.78 -4.70
CA PRO A 365 19.41 -8.54 -4.95
C PRO A 365 19.85 -7.85 -3.64
N GLY A 366 21.02 -7.19 -3.68
CA GLY A 366 21.58 -6.47 -2.53
C GLY A 366 22.34 -7.33 -1.52
N ARG A 367 22.51 -8.61 -1.76
CA ARG A 367 23.52 -9.44 -1.08
C ARG A 367 24.80 -9.42 -1.92
N GLU A 368 25.85 -8.77 -1.38
CA GLU A 368 27.22 -8.85 -1.89
C GLU A 368 27.97 -10.02 -1.27
#